data_7f98dde6e8a52422a5d082e3d0fd0d03
#
_entry.id   7f98dde6e8a52422a5d082e3d0fd0d03
#
_cell.length_a   1.000
_cell.length_b   1.000
_cell.length_c   1.000
_cell.angle_alpha   90.00
_cell.angle_beta   90.00
_cell.angle_gamma   90.00
#
_symmetry.space_group_name_H-M   'P 1'
#
loop_
_entity.id
_entity.type
_entity.pdbx_description
1 polymer ?
#
loop_
_entity_poly.entity_id
_entity_poly.type
_entity_poly.pdbx_seq_one_letter_code
_entity_poly.pdbx_strand_id
1 'polypeptide(L)'
;AIGASGRNGGFMDASLTHGFLNGYSRWREEISKLYALGVQNLAEIESTIQRLGIECDYQNSGEVDLATELYMLDDFKEIIELAKPYNIQFQYLDRDQIQSVIRSPIYIGGLRRQDSSLVNPAQLAWGLRKACLILGVRLYEHTPVTNLNEENNKIIAHTPHAKITANKAALATNAFPPLLKEIKQYVVPVYDYALMTEPLTPSQRNSIGWHAREGLSDANNQFHYFRTTADGRILWGGFDAVYHWNNGFGTRLENRPASFALLAEHFSQAFPALEGIRFTHAWGGAIDTCARFSPFWGTAHNGKTAYVMGYTGNGVGSTRFGARVMLDILDEKKSERTELEFVKSKPRPFPPEPLRSIGINLSRWSLAQADKNQGKENLWLKAMDLFGLGFDS
;
A
#
# COMPACT_ATOMS: atom_id res chain seq x y z
N ALA A 1 15.44 1.08 8.42
CA ALA A 1 14.90 1.68 7.20
C ALA A 1 14.06 2.90 7.57
N ILE A 2 14.32 4.05 6.91
CA ILE A 2 13.60 5.31 7.22
C ILE A 2 12.33 5.43 6.35
N GLY A 3 12.29 4.79 5.18
CA GLY A 3 11.21 4.89 4.22
C GLY A 3 10.13 3.81 4.35
N ALA A 4 9.04 3.96 3.62
CA ALA A 4 7.88 3.07 3.62
C ALA A 4 8.23 1.60 3.29
N SER A 5 9.25 1.35 2.45
CA SER A 5 9.65 0.00 2.03
C SER A 5 10.00 -0.96 3.18
N GLY A 6 10.45 -0.46 4.33
CA GLY A 6 10.81 -1.30 5.48
C GLY A 6 9.89 -1.17 6.69
N ARG A 7 8.76 -0.46 6.56
CA ARG A 7 7.87 -0.12 7.70
C ARG A 7 6.41 -0.48 7.51
N ASN A 8 6.04 -0.94 6.32
CA ASN A 8 4.66 -1.31 5.99
C ASN A 8 4.22 -2.62 6.65
N GLY A 9 2.97 -3.00 6.49
CA GLY A 9 2.40 -4.23 7.03
C GLY A 9 2.92 -5.51 6.39
N GLY A 10 3.58 -5.42 5.23
CA GLY A 10 4.12 -6.57 4.50
C GLY A 10 3.11 -7.32 3.64
N PHE A 11 1.98 -6.70 3.33
CA PHE A 11 0.98 -7.23 2.42
C PHE A 11 1.42 -7.04 0.98
N MET A 12 1.30 -8.08 0.18
CA MET A 12 1.77 -8.12 -1.19
C MET A 12 0.75 -8.87 -2.03
N ASP A 13 -0.12 -8.14 -2.71
CA ASP A 13 -1.17 -8.69 -3.55
C ASP A 13 -0.88 -8.52 -5.05
N ALA A 14 -1.65 -9.22 -5.89
CA ALA A 14 -1.56 -9.14 -7.34
C ALA A 14 -2.18 -7.86 -7.91
N SER A 15 -2.95 -7.08 -7.13
CA SER A 15 -3.55 -5.86 -7.63
C SER A 15 -2.49 -4.78 -7.91
N LEU A 16 -2.42 -4.31 -9.15
CA LEU A 16 -1.63 -3.15 -9.53
C LEU A 16 -2.38 -1.83 -9.32
N THR A 17 -3.68 -1.91 -9.07
CA THR A 17 -4.63 -0.80 -9.08
C THR A 17 -5.22 -0.47 -7.72
N HIS A 18 -4.65 -0.97 -6.64
CA HIS A 18 -5.18 -0.80 -5.28
C HIS A 18 -6.60 -1.38 -5.13
N GLY A 19 -6.71 -2.70 -5.29
CA GLY A 19 -7.98 -3.43 -5.26
C GLY A 19 -8.63 -3.61 -6.64
N PHE A 20 -9.60 -4.53 -6.70
CA PHE A 20 -10.35 -4.83 -7.92
C PHE A 20 -11.27 -3.68 -8.33
N LEU A 21 -12.03 -3.12 -7.38
CA LEU A 21 -13.03 -2.08 -7.66
C LEU A 21 -12.39 -0.81 -8.22
N ASN A 22 -11.28 -0.34 -7.67
CA ASN A 22 -10.57 0.82 -8.19
C ASN A 22 -10.03 0.58 -9.61
N GLY A 23 -9.58 -0.63 -9.91
CA GLY A 23 -9.18 -1.02 -11.27
C GLY A 23 -10.37 -1.09 -12.23
N TYR A 24 -11.46 -1.67 -11.79
CA TYR A 24 -12.70 -1.83 -12.56
C TYR A 24 -13.35 -0.48 -12.89
N SER A 25 -13.39 0.45 -11.96
CA SER A 25 -13.98 1.77 -12.17
C SER A 25 -13.17 2.65 -13.12
N ARG A 26 -11.82 2.51 -13.14
CA ARG A 26 -10.92 3.41 -13.87
C ARG A 26 -10.36 2.84 -15.18
N TRP A 27 -10.11 1.52 -15.24
CA TRP A 27 -9.46 0.85 -16.37
C TRP A 27 -10.15 -0.45 -16.73
N ARG A 28 -11.47 -0.40 -16.84
CA ARG A 28 -12.33 -1.55 -17.08
C ARG A 28 -11.90 -2.39 -18.28
N GLU A 29 -11.50 -1.73 -19.37
CA GLU A 29 -11.05 -2.39 -20.59
C GLU A 29 -9.71 -3.11 -20.44
N GLU A 30 -8.91 -2.72 -19.46
CA GLU A 30 -7.60 -3.28 -19.19
C GLU A 30 -7.57 -4.21 -17.97
N ILE A 31 -8.68 -4.37 -17.22
CA ILE A 31 -8.66 -5.00 -15.90
C ILE A 31 -8.17 -6.47 -15.96
N SER A 32 -8.57 -7.27 -16.95
CA SER A 32 -8.08 -8.64 -17.12
C SER A 32 -6.57 -8.68 -17.36
N LYS A 33 -6.06 -7.73 -18.13
CA LYS A 33 -4.63 -7.63 -18.45
C LYS A 33 -3.83 -7.14 -17.25
N LEU A 34 -4.35 -6.14 -16.53
CA LEU A 34 -3.74 -5.62 -15.30
C LEU A 34 -3.65 -6.72 -14.23
N TYR A 35 -4.71 -7.49 -14.06
CA TYR A 35 -4.73 -8.62 -13.14
C TYR A 35 -3.71 -9.70 -13.54
N ALA A 36 -3.68 -10.12 -14.80
CA ALA A 36 -2.72 -11.11 -15.28
C ALA A 36 -1.26 -10.66 -15.08
N LEU A 37 -0.95 -9.39 -15.38
CA LEU A 37 0.36 -8.79 -15.14
C LEU A 37 0.69 -8.71 -13.65
N GLY A 38 -0.29 -8.46 -12.79
CA GLY A 38 -0.14 -8.44 -11.35
C GLY A 38 0.19 -9.83 -10.78
N VAL A 39 -0.55 -10.86 -11.19
CA VAL A 39 -0.28 -12.27 -10.82
C VAL A 39 1.11 -12.69 -11.28
N GLN A 40 1.48 -12.39 -12.55
CA GLN A 40 2.82 -12.65 -13.04
C GLN A 40 3.90 -11.93 -12.22
N ASN A 41 3.66 -10.65 -11.89
CA ASN A 41 4.59 -9.85 -11.09
C ASN A 41 4.80 -10.44 -9.69
N LEU A 42 3.73 -10.93 -9.06
CA LEU A 42 3.81 -11.59 -7.74
C LEU A 42 4.65 -12.87 -7.81
N ALA A 43 4.40 -13.73 -8.80
CA ALA A 43 5.19 -14.94 -9.02
C ALA A 43 6.67 -14.64 -9.31
N GLU A 44 6.96 -13.56 -10.05
CA GLU A 44 8.33 -13.13 -10.30
C GLU A 44 9.02 -12.52 -9.07
N ILE A 45 8.27 -11.93 -8.12
CA ILE A 45 8.79 -11.49 -6.81
C ILE A 45 9.20 -12.73 -6.00
N GLU A 46 8.32 -13.72 -5.89
CA GLU A 46 8.60 -14.98 -5.21
C GLU A 46 9.85 -15.66 -5.78
N SER A 47 9.91 -15.82 -7.12
CA SER A 47 11.09 -16.35 -7.80
C SER A 47 12.37 -15.58 -7.50
N THR A 48 12.27 -14.25 -7.37
CA THR A 48 13.40 -13.38 -7.01
C THR A 48 13.87 -13.62 -5.58
N ILE A 49 12.94 -13.74 -4.63
CA ILE A 49 13.19 -14.03 -3.21
C ILE A 49 13.95 -15.39 -3.12
N GLN A 50 13.42 -16.41 -3.78
CA GLN A 50 14.01 -17.76 -3.79
C GLN A 50 15.40 -17.77 -4.43
N ARG A 51 15.54 -17.22 -5.64
CA ARG A 51 16.79 -17.19 -6.41
C ARG A 51 17.91 -16.43 -5.69
N LEU A 52 17.58 -15.39 -4.96
CA LEU A 52 18.56 -14.56 -4.22
C LEU A 52 18.75 -15.03 -2.78
N GLY A 53 18.02 -16.07 -2.32
CA GLY A 53 18.09 -16.59 -0.96
C GLY A 53 17.74 -15.53 0.09
N ILE A 54 16.68 -14.74 -0.16
CA ILE A 54 16.27 -13.68 0.76
C ILE A 54 15.37 -14.27 1.85
N GLU A 55 15.84 -14.28 3.07
CA GLU A 55 15.06 -14.68 4.25
C GLU A 55 14.20 -13.49 4.69
N CYS A 56 12.90 -13.50 4.34
CA CYS A 56 11.99 -12.40 4.62
C CYS A 56 10.60 -12.84 5.12
N ASP A 57 10.52 -14.02 5.75
CA ASP A 57 9.26 -14.59 6.25
C ASP A 57 8.14 -14.55 5.16
N TYR A 58 8.50 -14.95 3.93
CA TYR A 58 7.56 -15.02 2.82
C TYR A 58 6.50 -16.09 3.09
N GLN A 59 5.23 -15.69 2.96
CA GLN A 59 4.05 -16.53 3.16
C GLN A 59 3.09 -16.35 1.97
N ASN A 60 2.87 -17.42 1.22
CA ASN A 60 1.81 -17.46 0.21
C ASN A 60 0.52 -18.00 0.85
N SER A 61 -0.09 -17.21 1.71
CA SER A 61 -1.24 -17.62 2.55
C SER A 61 -2.56 -17.03 2.10
N GLY A 62 -2.55 -16.15 1.12
CA GLY A 62 -3.73 -15.39 0.72
C GLY A 62 -4.09 -14.31 1.73
N GLU A 63 -5.22 -13.67 1.47
CA GLU A 63 -5.78 -12.60 2.31
C GLU A 63 -7.29 -12.73 2.42
N VAL A 64 -7.85 -12.23 3.53
CA VAL A 64 -9.29 -12.21 3.77
C VAL A 64 -9.71 -10.82 4.22
N ASP A 65 -10.61 -10.21 3.45
CA ASP A 65 -11.31 -8.99 3.84
C ASP A 65 -12.52 -9.37 4.72
N LEU A 66 -12.63 -8.78 5.89
CA LEU A 66 -13.55 -9.15 6.95
C LEU A 66 -14.71 -8.16 7.05
N ALA A 67 -15.93 -8.64 7.01
CA ALA A 67 -17.11 -7.82 7.21
C ALA A 67 -17.41 -7.64 8.70
N THR A 68 -17.64 -6.40 9.11
CA THR A 68 -18.11 -6.01 10.44
C THR A 68 -19.59 -5.65 10.45
N GLU A 69 -20.17 -5.35 9.29
CA GLU A 69 -21.56 -4.91 9.11
C GLU A 69 -22.26 -5.72 8.01
N LEU A 70 -23.58 -5.86 8.11
CA LEU A 70 -24.36 -6.70 7.19
C LEU A 70 -24.30 -6.24 5.73
N TYR A 71 -24.26 -4.93 5.48
CA TYR A 71 -24.20 -4.41 4.12
C TYR A 71 -22.93 -4.85 3.39
N MET A 72 -21.80 -5.00 4.07
CA MET A 72 -20.53 -5.47 3.51
C MET A 72 -20.62 -6.88 2.94
N LEU A 73 -21.50 -7.72 3.51
CA LEU A 73 -21.74 -9.08 2.98
C LEU A 73 -22.41 -9.06 1.60
N ASP A 74 -23.25 -8.08 1.35
CA ASP A 74 -23.90 -7.92 0.05
C ASP A 74 -22.92 -7.28 -0.95
N ASP A 75 -22.08 -6.34 -0.52
CA ASP A 75 -20.99 -5.78 -1.33
C ASP A 75 -20.00 -6.90 -1.76
N PHE A 76 -19.65 -7.82 -0.89
CA PHE A 76 -18.79 -8.96 -1.25
C PHE A 76 -19.38 -9.87 -2.32
N LYS A 77 -20.70 -10.11 -2.26
CA LYS A 77 -21.40 -10.89 -3.30
C LYS A 77 -21.40 -10.15 -4.63
N GLU A 78 -21.60 -8.83 -4.61
CA GLU A 78 -21.54 -7.98 -5.81
C GLU A 78 -20.14 -8.00 -6.42
N ILE A 79 -19.08 -7.83 -5.62
CA ILE A 79 -17.67 -7.91 -6.06
C ILE A 79 -17.40 -9.24 -6.76
N ILE A 80 -17.86 -10.35 -6.20
CA ILE A 80 -17.70 -11.69 -6.81
C ILE A 80 -18.36 -11.73 -8.20
N GLU A 81 -19.60 -11.25 -8.32
CA GLU A 81 -20.31 -11.25 -9.60
C GLU A 81 -19.63 -10.34 -10.63
N LEU A 82 -19.18 -9.15 -10.22
CA LEU A 82 -18.45 -8.22 -11.07
C LEU A 82 -17.09 -8.77 -11.54
N ALA A 83 -16.42 -9.57 -10.73
CA ALA A 83 -15.09 -10.10 -11.01
C ALA A 83 -15.10 -11.35 -11.93
N LYS A 84 -16.20 -12.12 -11.95
CA LYS A 84 -16.33 -13.35 -12.76
C LYS A 84 -15.97 -13.19 -14.24
N PRO A 85 -16.47 -12.17 -14.97
CA PRO A 85 -16.15 -11.99 -16.39
C PRO A 85 -14.67 -11.80 -16.68
N TYR A 86 -13.89 -11.40 -15.68
CA TYR A 86 -12.46 -11.11 -15.77
C TYR A 86 -11.59 -12.29 -15.30
N ASN A 87 -12.21 -13.43 -14.95
CA ASN A 87 -11.54 -14.61 -14.39
C ASN A 87 -10.75 -14.33 -13.10
N ILE A 88 -11.23 -13.34 -12.31
CA ILE A 88 -10.70 -13.03 -10.98
C ILE A 88 -11.57 -13.77 -9.97
N GLN A 89 -10.92 -14.56 -9.10
CA GLN A 89 -11.61 -15.45 -8.19
C GLN A 89 -11.56 -14.90 -6.76
N PHE A 90 -12.74 -14.67 -6.22
CA PHE A 90 -12.96 -14.43 -4.80
C PHE A 90 -13.82 -15.53 -4.21
N GLN A 91 -13.61 -15.84 -2.94
CA GLN A 91 -14.41 -16.80 -2.19
C GLN A 91 -15.15 -16.07 -1.06
N TYR A 92 -16.48 -16.11 -1.11
CA TYR A 92 -17.30 -15.65 0.01
C TYR A 92 -17.17 -16.64 1.19
N LEU A 93 -17.00 -16.11 2.39
CA LEU A 93 -16.97 -16.85 3.64
C LEU A 93 -18.11 -16.34 4.54
N ASP A 94 -18.98 -17.25 4.95
CA ASP A 94 -20.02 -16.95 5.93
C ASP A 94 -19.44 -16.82 7.35
N ARG A 95 -20.34 -16.57 8.32
CA ARG A 95 -19.94 -16.35 9.72
C ARG A 95 -19.22 -17.56 10.32
N ASP A 96 -19.70 -18.77 10.09
CA ASP A 96 -19.10 -19.97 10.66
C ASP A 96 -17.71 -20.25 10.05
N GLN A 97 -17.59 -20.00 8.74
CA GLN A 97 -16.32 -20.09 8.03
C GLN A 97 -15.32 -19.04 8.52
N ILE A 98 -15.75 -17.80 8.77
CA ILE A 98 -14.86 -16.76 9.34
C ILE A 98 -14.43 -17.10 10.76
N GLN A 99 -15.31 -17.63 11.62
CA GLN A 99 -14.95 -18.05 12.96
C GLN A 99 -13.94 -19.23 12.97
N SER A 100 -13.81 -19.97 11.85
CA SER A 100 -12.74 -20.98 11.68
C SER A 100 -11.43 -20.37 11.17
N VAL A 101 -11.43 -19.18 10.55
CA VAL A 101 -10.23 -18.42 10.16
C VAL A 101 -9.69 -17.62 11.33
N ILE A 102 -10.59 -16.84 11.96
CA ILE A 102 -10.27 -15.95 13.09
C ILE A 102 -11.47 -15.85 14.03
N ARG A 103 -11.28 -16.15 15.30
CA ARG A 103 -12.33 -16.00 16.32
C ARG A 103 -12.35 -14.60 16.85
N SER A 104 -13.38 -13.86 16.46
CA SER A 104 -13.63 -12.51 16.90
C SER A 104 -15.13 -12.23 16.96
N PRO A 105 -15.62 -11.51 17.96
CA PRO A 105 -17.05 -11.20 18.07
C PRO A 105 -17.55 -10.25 17.01
N ILE A 106 -16.67 -9.44 16.40
CA ILE A 106 -17.05 -8.36 15.48
C ILE A 106 -17.10 -8.81 14.01
N TYR A 107 -16.43 -9.92 13.62
CA TYR A 107 -16.40 -10.36 12.23
C TYR A 107 -17.53 -11.33 11.92
N ILE A 108 -18.33 -11.00 10.90
CA ILE A 108 -19.59 -11.70 10.57
C ILE A 108 -19.55 -12.41 9.22
N GLY A 109 -18.48 -12.25 8.44
CA GLY A 109 -18.25 -12.89 7.15
C GLY A 109 -16.99 -12.35 6.51
N GLY A 110 -16.66 -12.79 5.29
CA GLY A 110 -15.45 -12.34 4.61
C GLY A 110 -15.40 -12.66 3.13
N LEU A 111 -14.43 -12.03 2.48
CA LEU A 111 -14.07 -12.21 1.09
C LEU A 111 -12.60 -12.67 1.02
N ARG A 112 -12.36 -13.94 0.66
CA ARG A 112 -11.01 -14.50 0.55
C ARG A 112 -10.48 -14.38 -0.87
N ARG A 113 -9.20 -14.02 -0.98
CA ARG A 113 -8.40 -14.08 -2.21
C ARG A 113 -7.13 -14.87 -2.00
N GLN A 114 -6.67 -15.59 -3.03
CA GLN A 114 -5.49 -16.45 -2.96
C GLN A 114 -4.25 -15.80 -3.58
N ASP A 115 -4.43 -14.74 -4.36
CA ASP A 115 -3.42 -14.01 -5.10
C ASP A 115 -2.76 -12.91 -4.25
N SER A 116 -2.52 -13.22 -3.00
CA SER A 116 -1.86 -12.36 -2.01
C SER A 116 -0.83 -13.16 -1.19
N SER A 117 0.23 -12.48 -0.81
CA SER A 117 1.32 -13.04 -0.01
C SER A 117 1.74 -12.04 1.06
N LEU A 118 2.46 -12.53 2.06
CA LEU A 118 2.98 -11.72 3.15
C LEU A 118 4.50 -11.82 3.22
N VAL A 119 5.14 -10.73 3.64
CA VAL A 119 6.59 -10.67 3.87
C VAL A 119 6.91 -9.87 5.13
N ASN A 120 8.08 -10.09 5.70
CA ASN A 120 8.69 -9.11 6.58
C ASN A 120 9.36 -8.03 5.71
N PRO A 121 8.79 -6.82 5.62
CA PRO A 121 9.24 -5.81 4.66
C PRO A 121 10.65 -5.30 4.95
N ALA A 122 11.06 -5.23 6.21
CA ALA A 122 12.41 -4.82 6.57
C ALA A 122 13.44 -5.87 6.13
N GLN A 123 13.17 -7.15 6.36
CA GLN A 123 14.04 -8.26 5.92
C GLN A 123 14.10 -8.33 4.39
N LEU A 124 12.98 -8.14 3.69
CA LEU A 124 12.97 -8.07 2.23
C LEU A 124 13.85 -6.91 1.72
N ALA A 125 13.71 -5.72 2.29
CA ALA A 125 14.51 -4.56 1.90
C ALA A 125 16.02 -4.79 2.16
N TRP A 126 16.39 -5.37 3.29
CA TRP A 126 17.79 -5.71 3.60
C TRP A 126 18.34 -6.83 2.70
N GLY A 127 17.54 -7.84 2.39
CA GLY A 127 17.90 -8.90 1.47
C GLY A 127 18.15 -8.36 0.05
N LEU A 128 17.27 -7.50 -0.46
CA LEU A 128 17.45 -6.81 -1.74
C LEU A 128 18.69 -5.91 -1.74
N ARG A 129 18.93 -5.17 -0.64
CA ARG A 129 20.17 -4.37 -0.47
C ARG A 129 21.42 -5.25 -0.59
N LYS A 130 21.46 -6.37 0.11
CA LYS A 130 22.58 -7.34 0.05
C LYS A 130 22.77 -7.87 -1.38
N ALA A 131 21.69 -8.23 -2.04
CA ALA A 131 21.71 -8.73 -3.43
C ALA A 131 22.23 -7.66 -4.40
N CYS A 132 21.81 -6.40 -4.26
CA CYS A 132 22.32 -5.29 -5.08
C CYS A 132 23.82 -5.12 -4.93
N LEU A 133 24.37 -5.17 -3.71
CA LEU A 133 25.81 -5.08 -3.47
C LEU A 133 26.58 -6.25 -4.11
N ILE A 134 26.07 -7.48 -4.00
CA ILE A 134 26.68 -8.67 -4.64
C ILE A 134 26.69 -8.54 -6.17
N LEU A 135 25.64 -7.93 -6.74
CA LEU A 135 25.54 -7.65 -8.17
C LEU A 135 26.36 -6.45 -8.63
N GLY A 136 27.14 -5.82 -7.75
CA GLY A 136 28.02 -4.70 -8.08
C GLY A 136 27.37 -3.34 -8.12
N VAL A 137 26.13 -3.20 -7.64
CA VAL A 137 25.47 -1.90 -7.50
C VAL A 137 26.14 -1.11 -6.38
N ARG A 138 26.54 0.13 -6.68
CA ARG A 138 27.09 1.05 -5.69
C ARG A 138 25.94 1.72 -4.92
N LEU A 139 25.83 1.47 -3.62
CA LEU A 139 24.84 2.06 -2.73
C LEU A 139 25.51 3.14 -1.84
N TYR A 140 24.91 4.30 -1.79
CA TYR A 140 25.35 5.42 -0.97
C TYR A 140 24.27 5.73 0.05
N GLU A 141 24.44 5.25 1.27
CA GLU A 141 23.54 5.51 2.40
C GLU A 141 23.90 6.86 3.03
N HIS A 142 22.96 7.45 3.79
CA HIS A 142 23.12 8.77 4.42
C HIS A 142 23.54 9.88 3.43
N THR A 143 23.19 9.72 2.16
CA THR A 143 23.59 10.61 1.08
C THR A 143 22.35 11.18 0.38
N PRO A 144 21.67 12.17 1.00
CA PRO A 144 20.46 12.75 0.41
C PRO A 144 20.80 13.49 -0.87
N VAL A 145 20.04 13.20 -1.94
CA VAL A 145 20.05 14.03 -3.14
C VAL A 145 19.21 15.27 -2.88
N THR A 146 19.79 16.43 -2.97
CA THR A 146 19.15 17.72 -2.69
C THR A 146 18.63 18.42 -3.93
N ASN A 147 19.20 18.09 -5.08
CA ASN A 147 18.78 18.64 -6.37
C ASN A 147 19.15 17.69 -7.51
N LEU A 148 18.38 17.77 -8.61
CA LEU A 148 18.59 16.97 -9.81
C LEU A 148 18.44 17.90 -11.02
N ASN A 149 19.49 18.03 -11.83
CA ASN A 149 19.53 18.89 -13.01
C ASN A 149 19.99 18.12 -14.23
N GLU A 150 19.68 18.63 -15.42
CA GLU A 150 20.32 18.22 -16.67
C GLU A 150 21.37 19.24 -17.06
N GLU A 151 22.60 18.81 -17.29
CA GLU A 151 23.72 19.62 -17.77
C GLU A 151 24.50 18.84 -18.83
N ASN A 152 24.81 19.44 -19.95
CA ASN A 152 25.61 18.81 -21.03
C ASN A 152 25.12 17.41 -21.42
N ASN A 153 23.81 17.26 -21.56
CA ASN A 153 23.17 15.98 -21.92
C ASN A 153 23.35 14.86 -20.87
N LYS A 154 23.67 15.19 -19.62
CA LYS A 154 23.83 14.28 -18.48
C LYS A 154 22.91 14.72 -17.33
N ILE A 155 22.56 13.77 -16.50
CA ILE A 155 21.87 14.07 -15.23
C ILE A 155 22.91 14.28 -14.14
N ILE A 156 22.79 15.38 -13.42
CA ILE A 156 23.63 15.72 -12.27
C ILE A 156 22.77 15.66 -11.01
N ALA A 157 23.08 14.70 -10.15
CA ALA A 157 22.50 14.60 -8.82
C ALA A 157 23.43 15.27 -7.79
N HIS A 158 22.91 16.28 -7.11
CA HIS A 158 23.64 17.02 -6.08
C HIS A 158 23.39 16.43 -4.70
N THR A 159 24.43 16.26 -3.94
CA THR A 159 24.39 15.89 -2.53
C THR A 159 25.16 16.93 -1.70
N PRO A 160 25.05 16.94 -0.36
CA PRO A 160 25.83 17.87 0.47
C PRO A 160 27.34 17.78 0.28
N HIS A 161 27.85 16.62 -0.16
CA HIS A 161 29.28 16.35 -0.19
C HIS A 161 29.83 16.03 -1.58
N ALA A 162 28.97 15.77 -2.57
CA ALA A 162 29.41 15.33 -3.90
C ALA A 162 28.37 15.64 -4.98
N LYS A 163 28.82 15.52 -6.25
CA LYS A 163 27.97 15.48 -7.44
C LYS A 163 28.11 14.11 -8.10
N ILE A 164 26.99 13.54 -8.52
CA ILE A 164 26.96 12.29 -9.26
C ILE A 164 26.47 12.62 -10.68
N THR A 165 27.29 12.26 -11.67
CA THR A 165 26.95 12.42 -13.08
C THR A 165 26.52 11.10 -13.69
N ALA A 166 25.35 11.05 -14.32
CA ALA A 166 24.79 9.87 -14.93
C ALA A 166 24.19 10.15 -16.31
N ASN A 167 24.03 9.12 -17.13
CA ASN A 167 23.33 9.23 -18.40
C ASN A 167 21.81 9.34 -18.20
N LYS A 168 21.29 8.57 -17.25
CA LYS A 168 19.87 8.45 -16.93
C LYS A 168 19.68 8.40 -15.40
N ALA A 169 18.51 8.80 -14.93
CA ALA A 169 18.13 8.70 -13.53
C ALA A 169 16.74 8.07 -13.40
N ALA A 170 16.56 7.24 -12.38
CA ALA A 170 15.29 6.66 -11.98
C ALA A 170 14.92 7.16 -10.59
N LEU A 171 13.78 7.82 -10.43
CA LEU A 171 13.31 8.35 -9.16
C LEU A 171 12.25 7.44 -8.54
N ALA A 172 12.58 6.84 -7.41
CA ALA A 172 11.70 6.00 -6.60
C ALA A 172 11.65 6.56 -5.17
N THR A 173 11.30 7.85 -5.05
CA THR A 173 11.45 8.64 -3.83
C THR A 173 10.25 8.55 -2.89
N ASN A 174 9.17 7.84 -3.26
CA ASN A 174 7.98 7.67 -2.44
C ASN A 174 7.47 9.01 -1.88
N ALA A 175 7.03 9.07 -0.63
CA ALA A 175 6.52 10.28 0.05
C ALA A 175 7.60 11.31 0.44
N PHE A 176 8.88 11.06 0.18
CA PHE A 176 9.92 12.05 0.42
C PHE A 176 9.70 13.32 -0.42
N PRO A 177 10.12 14.49 0.07
CA PRO A 177 9.95 15.73 -0.68
C PRO A 177 10.45 15.58 -2.13
N PRO A 178 9.61 15.88 -3.14
CA PRO A 178 9.93 15.59 -4.52
C PRO A 178 11.06 16.48 -5.06
N LEU A 179 12.01 15.86 -5.76
CA LEU A 179 13.10 16.54 -6.46
C LEU A 179 12.66 17.28 -7.73
N LEU A 180 11.51 16.86 -8.30
CA LEU A 180 10.93 17.46 -9.49
C LEU A 180 9.73 18.32 -9.11
N LYS A 181 9.70 19.57 -9.56
CA LYS A 181 8.61 20.52 -9.22
C LYS A 181 7.25 20.08 -9.76
N GLU A 182 7.24 19.49 -10.94
CA GLU A 182 6.04 19.04 -11.65
C GLU A 182 5.26 17.93 -10.93
N ILE A 183 5.93 17.14 -10.10
CA ILE A 183 5.26 16.04 -9.36
C ILE A 183 4.76 16.47 -7.98
N LYS A 184 5.11 17.67 -7.51
CA LYS A 184 4.78 18.13 -6.15
C LYS A 184 3.28 18.17 -5.84
N GLN A 185 2.44 18.35 -6.87
CA GLN A 185 1.00 18.46 -6.70
C GLN A 185 0.27 17.10 -6.82
N TYR A 186 0.96 16.05 -7.23
CA TYR A 186 0.33 14.75 -7.50
C TYR A 186 0.38 13.77 -6.33
N VAL A 187 1.26 14.04 -5.36
CA VAL A 187 1.45 13.17 -4.20
C VAL A 187 1.40 13.97 -2.92
N VAL A 188 0.71 13.43 -1.93
CA VAL A 188 0.67 13.94 -0.56
C VAL A 188 1.12 12.85 0.42
N PRO A 189 1.92 13.17 1.45
CA PRO A 189 2.26 12.22 2.51
C PRO A 189 1.06 12.06 3.45
N VAL A 190 0.45 10.88 3.47
CA VAL A 190 -0.56 10.48 4.45
C VAL A 190 0.08 9.52 5.42
N TYR A 191 -0.02 9.81 6.72
CA TYR A 191 0.58 8.96 7.75
C TYR A 191 -0.39 7.88 8.19
N ASP A 192 0.11 6.66 8.20
CA ASP A 192 -0.50 5.48 8.77
C ASP A 192 0.30 5.01 9.99
N TYR A 193 -0.36 4.31 10.91
CA TYR A 193 0.20 3.89 12.19
C TYR A 193 -0.05 2.41 12.43
N ALA A 194 0.89 1.78 13.14
CA ALA A 194 0.80 0.37 13.47
C ALA A 194 1.31 0.09 14.88
N LEU A 195 0.74 -0.93 15.47
CA LEU A 195 1.15 -1.57 16.72
C LEU A 195 1.61 -2.99 16.45
N MET A 196 2.48 -3.51 17.32
CA MET A 196 2.83 -4.93 17.32
C MET A 196 2.81 -5.45 18.75
N THR A 197 2.15 -6.58 18.95
CA THR A 197 2.06 -7.24 20.25
C THR A 197 3.38 -7.87 20.68
N GLU A 198 3.50 -8.29 21.93
CA GLU A 198 4.41 -9.33 22.33
C GLU A 198 4.04 -10.66 21.66
N PRO A 199 4.94 -11.68 21.61
CA PRO A 199 4.58 -12.99 21.09
C PRO A 199 3.42 -13.60 21.87
N LEU A 200 2.43 -14.14 21.15
CA LEU A 200 1.30 -14.82 21.76
C LEU A 200 1.74 -16.16 22.35
N THR A 201 1.24 -16.47 23.53
CA THR A 201 1.32 -17.82 24.09
C THR A 201 0.52 -18.82 23.25
N PRO A 202 0.79 -20.14 23.33
CA PRO A 202 -0.02 -21.14 22.65
C PRO A 202 -1.52 -21.04 23.00
N SER A 203 -1.86 -20.76 24.26
CA SER A 203 -3.24 -20.57 24.71
C SER A 203 -3.90 -19.37 24.03
N GLN A 204 -3.25 -18.22 23.99
CA GLN A 204 -3.74 -17.03 23.31
C GLN A 204 -3.93 -17.25 21.81
N ARG A 205 -2.99 -17.95 21.16
CA ARG A 205 -3.10 -18.32 19.74
C ARG A 205 -4.31 -19.20 19.47
N ASN A 206 -4.51 -20.19 20.34
CA ASN A 206 -5.67 -21.07 20.24
C ASN A 206 -6.99 -20.34 20.52
N SER A 207 -7.02 -19.34 21.41
CA SER A 207 -8.26 -18.61 21.72
C SER A 207 -8.78 -17.81 20.52
N ILE A 208 -7.91 -17.23 19.71
CA ILE A 208 -8.29 -16.50 18.48
C ILE A 208 -8.38 -17.40 17.24
N GLY A 209 -7.89 -18.66 17.28
CA GLY A 209 -8.03 -19.64 16.21
C GLY A 209 -7.29 -19.35 14.90
N TRP A 210 -6.44 -18.33 14.84
CA TRP A 210 -5.74 -17.91 13.64
C TRP A 210 -4.45 -18.69 13.41
N HIS A 211 -4.55 -19.75 12.59
CA HIS A 211 -3.47 -20.73 12.43
C HIS A 211 -2.77 -20.67 11.07
N ALA A 212 -3.49 -20.31 10.00
CA ALA A 212 -2.97 -20.37 8.63
C ALA A 212 -2.11 -19.14 8.26
N ARG A 213 -2.06 -18.12 9.12
CA ARG A 213 -1.26 -16.90 8.92
C ARG A 213 -1.63 -16.11 7.65
N GLU A 214 -2.89 -16.17 7.21
CA GLU A 214 -3.39 -15.30 6.16
C GLU A 214 -3.24 -13.83 6.57
N GLY A 215 -3.11 -12.94 5.58
CA GLY A 215 -3.33 -11.52 5.79
C GLY A 215 -4.80 -11.25 6.06
N LEU A 216 -5.10 -10.38 6.99
CA LEU A 216 -6.47 -10.00 7.31
C LEU A 216 -6.61 -8.47 7.26
N SER A 217 -7.73 -8.01 6.71
CA SER A 217 -8.15 -6.61 6.78
C SER A 217 -9.65 -6.54 7.04
N ASP A 218 -10.15 -5.49 7.67
CA ASP A 218 -11.59 -5.27 7.69
C ASP A 218 -12.03 -4.39 6.51
N ALA A 219 -13.27 -4.57 6.07
CA ALA A 219 -13.82 -3.93 4.86
C ALA A 219 -14.42 -2.53 5.12
N ASN A 220 -14.01 -1.84 6.17
CA ASN A 220 -14.38 -0.45 6.40
C ASN A 220 -13.59 0.50 5.48
N ASN A 221 -14.12 1.69 5.20
CA ASN A 221 -13.33 2.74 4.53
C ASN A 221 -12.12 3.17 5.35
N GLN A 222 -12.28 3.23 6.67
CA GLN A 222 -11.16 3.35 7.61
C GLN A 222 -10.83 1.96 8.16
N PHE A 223 -10.15 1.15 7.35
CA PHE A 223 -9.88 -0.26 7.62
C PHE A 223 -8.66 -0.48 8.52
N HIS A 224 -8.65 -1.61 9.21
CA HIS A 224 -7.46 -2.18 9.83
C HIS A 224 -6.90 -3.29 8.94
N TYR A 225 -5.57 -3.39 8.90
CA TYR A 225 -4.88 -4.53 8.35
C TYR A 225 -4.04 -5.19 9.44
N PHE A 226 -4.03 -6.50 9.46
CA PHE A 226 -3.32 -7.23 10.51
C PHE A 226 -2.85 -8.60 10.03
N ARG A 227 -1.75 -9.06 10.63
CA ARG A 227 -1.14 -10.34 10.31
C ARG A 227 -0.31 -10.87 11.48
N THR A 228 -0.04 -12.17 11.48
CA THR A 228 0.90 -12.78 12.42
C THR A 228 2.32 -12.78 11.86
N THR A 229 3.31 -12.66 12.73
CA THR A 229 4.74 -12.80 12.41
C THR A 229 5.22 -14.22 12.68
N ALA A 230 6.42 -14.58 12.18
CA ALA A 230 7.01 -15.91 12.41
C ALA A 230 7.22 -16.23 13.89
N ASP A 231 7.52 -15.23 14.72
CA ASP A 231 7.68 -15.37 16.17
C ASP A 231 6.35 -15.26 16.95
N GLY A 232 5.21 -15.24 16.25
CA GLY A 232 3.87 -15.32 16.83
C GLY A 232 3.32 -14.04 17.41
N ARG A 233 3.77 -12.87 16.94
CA ARG A 233 3.18 -11.56 17.26
C ARG A 233 2.04 -11.23 16.31
N ILE A 234 1.17 -10.32 16.70
CA ILE A 234 0.21 -9.69 15.80
C ILE A 234 0.70 -8.28 15.47
N LEU A 235 0.85 -7.99 14.18
CA LEU A 235 0.90 -6.63 13.66
C LEU A 235 -0.53 -6.17 13.44
N TRP A 236 -0.86 -4.97 13.90
CA TRP A 236 -2.18 -4.34 13.82
C TRP A 236 -2.01 -2.88 13.40
N GLY A 237 -2.46 -2.50 12.23
CA GLY A 237 -2.28 -1.16 11.67
C GLY A 237 -3.49 -0.65 10.92
N GLY A 238 -3.42 0.58 10.40
CA GLY A 238 -4.46 1.20 9.60
C GLY A 238 -5.29 2.24 10.35
N PHE A 239 -6.53 2.39 9.95
CA PHE A 239 -7.60 3.23 10.46
C PHE A 239 -7.35 4.74 10.35
N ASP A 240 -6.36 5.29 11.07
CA ASP A 240 -6.16 6.74 11.21
C ASP A 240 -5.21 7.29 10.14
N ALA A 241 -5.72 7.49 8.92
CA ALA A 241 -4.98 8.10 7.81
C ALA A 241 -4.83 9.61 8.02
N VAL A 242 -3.66 10.07 8.49
CA VAL A 242 -3.44 11.46 8.92
C VAL A 242 -2.66 12.26 7.88
N TYR A 243 -3.29 13.30 7.35
CA TYR A 243 -2.61 14.31 6.55
C TYR A 243 -2.16 15.49 7.42
N HIS A 244 -0.89 15.84 7.31
CA HIS A 244 -0.32 17.01 8.00
C HIS A 244 -0.23 18.22 7.07
N TRP A 245 -0.59 19.39 7.59
CA TRP A 245 -0.60 20.66 6.85
C TRP A 245 0.65 20.86 5.98
N ASN A 246 0.44 21.33 4.76
CA ASN A 246 1.49 21.67 3.78
C ASN A 246 2.45 20.50 3.48
N ASN A 247 1.91 19.30 3.31
CA ASN A 247 2.70 18.09 3.08
C ASN A 247 3.75 17.85 4.17
N GLY A 248 3.39 18.08 5.43
CA GLY A 248 4.28 17.85 6.58
C GLY A 248 4.91 16.46 6.52
N PHE A 249 6.25 16.41 6.55
CA PHE A 249 7.03 15.19 6.45
C PHE A 249 8.15 15.17 7.50
N GLY A 250 8.39 14.01 8.10
CA GLY A 250 9.50 13.82 9.05
C GLY A 250 9.17 12.89 10.20
N THR A 251 10.22 12.40 10.85
CA THR A 251 10.15 11.37 11.90
C THR A 251 9.33 11.75 13.13
N ARG A 252 9.22 13.04 13.44
CA ARG A 252 8.37 13.55 14.53
C ARG A 252 6.88 13.20 14.35
N LEU A 253 6.45 12.98 13.10
CA LEU A 253 5.06 12.67 12.75
C LEU A 253 4.78 11.17 12.79
N GLU A 254 5.82 10.34 12.92
CA GLU A 254 5.73 8.88 12.99
C GLU A 254 5.33 8.38 14.38
N ASN A 255 5.35 9.25 15.39
CA ASN A 255 4.93 8.95 16.75
C ASN A 255 3.71 9.81 17.12
N ARG A 256 2.52 9.20 17.10
CA ARG A 256 1.25 9.85 17.41
C ARG A 256 0.48 9.05 18.46
N PRO A 257 0.63 9.39 19.76
CA PRO A 257 0.02 8.64 20.85
C PRO A 257 -1.50 8.46 20.73
N ALA A 258 -2.21 9.45 20.18
CA ALA A 258 -3.66 9.35 19.95
C ALA A 258 -4.03 8.24 18.97
N SER A 259 -3.28 8.08 17.87
CA SER A 259 -3.51 6.98 16.91
C SER A 259 -3.17 5.62 17.52
N PHE A 260 -2.11 5.54 18.31
CA PHE A 260 -1.76 4.29 19.00
C PHE A 260 -2.79 3.89 20.05
N ALA A 261 -3.33 4.84 20.82
CA ALA A 261 -4.40 4.59 21.78
C ALA A 261 -5.68 4.07 21.09
N LEU A 262 -6.05 4.70 19.96
CA LEU A 262 -7.19 4.31 19.16
C LEU A 262 -7.03 2.90 18.58
N LEU A 263 -5.87 2.58 18.01
CA LEU A 263 -5.56 1.24 17.51
C LEU A 263 -5.62 0.18 18.62
N ALA A 264 -5.12 0.50 19.82
CA ALA A 264 -5.17 -0.42 20.96
C ALA A 264 -6.61 -0.66 21.44
N GLU A 265 -7.46 0.39 21.43
CA GLU A 265 -8.88 0.26 21.72
C GLU A 265 -9.59 -0.66 20.72
N HIS A 266 -9.41 -0.42 19.43
CA HIS A 266 -10.00 -1.26 18.37
C HIS A 266 -9.50 -2.71 18.43
N PHE A 267 -8.22 -2.91 18.73
CA PHE A 267 -7.66 -4.24 18.92
C PHE A 267 -8.36 -4.99 20.07
N SER A 268 -8.60 -4.33 21.19
CA SER A 268 -9.29 -4.95 22.33
C SER A 268 -10.74 -5.32 22.04
N GLN A 269 -11.42 -4.54 21.18
CA GLN A 269 -12.77 -4.85 20.70
C GLN A 269 -12.76 -6.05 19.74
N ALA A 270 -11.76 -6.13 18.85
CA ALA A 270 -11.62 -7.23 17.91
C ALA A 270 -11.19 -8.54 18.61
N PHE A 271 -10.35 -8.47 19.64
CA PHE A 271 -9.76 -9.62 20.31
C PHE A 271 -9.88 -9.56 21.83
N PRO A 272 -11.09 -9.59 22.40
CA PRO A 272 -11.28 -9.57 23.87
C PRO A 272 -10.63 -10.80 24.55
N ALA A 273 -10.45 -11.91 23.86
CA ALA A 273 -9.73 -13.09 24.35
C ALA A 273 -8.22 -12.85 24.58
N LEU A 274 -7.68 -11.72 24.11
CA LEU A 274 -6.29 -11.30 24.30
C LEU A 274 -6.17 -10.16 25.32
N GLU A 275 -7.14 -10.00 26.22
CA GLU A 275 -7.10 -9.00 27.28
C GLU A 275 -5.77 -9.08 28.05
N GLY A 276 -5.15 -7.92 28.32
CA GLY A 276 -3.87 -7.81 29.01
C GLY A 276 -2.63 -8.03 28.17
N ILE A 277 -2.75 -8.34 26.86
CA ILE A 277 -1.58 -8.44 25.98
C ILE A 277 -0.92 -7.07 25.83
N ARG A 278 0.42 -7.05 25.76
CA ARG A 278 1.19 -5.81 25.65
C ARG A 278 1.57 -5.54 24.21
N PHE A 279 1.52 -4.27 23.82
CA PHE A 279 2.15 -3.80 22.59
C PHE A 279 3.62 -3.45 22.86
N THR A 280 4.52 -4.11 22.18
CA THR A 280 5.98 -3.95 22.34
C THR A 280 6.59 -2.98 21.34
N HIS A 281 5.89 -2.73 20.22
CA HIS A 281 6.31 -1.79 19.19
C HIS A 281 5.13 -0.95 18.74
N ALA A 282 5.41 0.32 18.46
CA ALA A 282 4.49 1.29 17.91
C ALA A 282 5.25 2.18 16.93
N TRP A 283 4.75 2.37 15.72
CA TRP A 283 5.39 3.23 14.73
C TRP A 283 4.38 3.77 13.74
N GLY A 284 4.78 4.81 13.01
CA GLY A 284 4.05 5.32 11.87
C GLY A 284 4.94 5.46 10.65
N GLY A 285 4.34 5.70 9.50
CA GLY A 285 5.04 5.93 8.25
C GLY A 285 4.22 6.74 7.27
N ALA A 286 4.90 7.53 6.45
CA ALA A 286 4.26 8.28 5.39
C ALA A 286 4.02 7.40 4.17
N ILE A 287 2.79 7.42 3.66
CA ILE A 287 2.35 6.80 2.42
C ILE A 287 2.32 7.86 1.33
N ASP A 288 2.84 7.58 0.14
CA ASP A 288 2.80 8.45 -1.04
C ASP A 288 1.43 8.39 -1.72
N THR A 289 0.46 9.10 -1.18
CA THR A 289 -0.93 9.05 -1.62
C THR A 289 -1.18 9.96 -2.83
N CYS A 290 -1.78 9.42 -3.88
CA CYS A 290 -2.26 10.16 -5.05
C CYS A 290 -3.78 10.04 -5.22
N ALA A 291 -4.38 10.95 -6.00
CA ALA A 291 -5.83 11.07 -6.12
C ALA A 291 -6.54 9.88 -6.84
N ARG A 292 -5.79 8.96 -7.45
CA ARG A 292 -6.34 7.73 -8.08
C ARG A 292 -6.00 6.46 -7.32
N PHE A 293 -5.35 6.57 -6.16
CA PHE A 293 -4.94 5.46 -5.28
C PHE A 293 -4.03 4.40 -5.92
N SER A 294 -3.43 4.68 -7.07
CA SER A 294 -2.56 3.74 -7.77
C SER A 294 -1.40 4.44 -8.45
N PRO A 295 -0.27 3.74 -8.68
CA PRO A 295 0.96 4.38 -9.13
C PRO A 295 0.82 5.04 -10.50
N PHE A 296 1.62 6.08 -10.71
CA PHE A 296 1.74 6.78 -11.98
C PHE A 296 3.20 7.04 -12.33
N TRP A 297 3.44 7.14 -13.62
CA TRP A 297 4.79 7.30 -14.20
C TRP A 297 4.90 8.59 -14.97
N GLY A 298 6.13 8.99 -15.19
CA GLY A 298 6.44 10.09 -16.08
C GLY A 298 7.92 10.29 -16.26
N THR A 299 8.26 11.27 -17.10
CA THR A 299 9.63 11.63 -17.42
C THR A 299 9.91 13.09 -17.16
N ALA A 300 11.20 13.41 -16.99
CA ALA A 300 11.73 14.77 -16.92
C ALA A 300 13.09 14.83 -17.63
N HIS A 301 13.67 16.01 -17.74
CA HIS A 301 15.00 16.20 -18.32
C HIS A 301 15.14 15.52 -19.69
N ASN A 302 14.27 15.88 -20.63
CA ASN A 302 14.25 15.34 -22.00
C ASN A 302 14.24 13.79 -22.06
N GLY A 303 13.47 13.14 -21.16
CA GLY A 303 13.34 11.68 -21.11
C GLY A 303 14.47 10.95 -20.36
N LYS A 304 15.51 11.64 -19.90
CA LYS A 304 16.63 11.02 -19.17
C LYS A 304 16.33 10.72 -17.70
N THR A 305 15.29 11.30 -17.17
CA THR A 305 14.80 10.96 -15.82
C THR A 305 13.42 10.35 -15.95
N ALA A 306 13.23 9.15 -15.40
CA ALA A 306 11.91 8.57 -15.20
C ALA A 306 11.58 8.51 -13.71
N TYR A 307 10.29 8.56 -13.39
CA TYR A 307 9.80 8.44 -12.02
C TYR A 307 8.56 7.56 -11.95
N VAL A 308 8.36 6.96 -10.78
CA VAL A 308 7.13 6.29 -10.38
C VAL A 308 6.79 6.67 -8.95
N MET A 309 5.53 7.02 -8.70
CA MET A 309 5.04 7.51 -7.42
C MET A 309 3.55 7.17 -7.23
N GLY A 310 3.03 7.41 -6.03
CA GLY A 310 1.59 7.34 -5.76
C GLY A 310 1.05 5.93 -5.54
N TYR A 311 1.86 5.04 -4.94
CA TYR A 311 1.43 3.66 -4.63
C TYR A 311 0.30 3.57 -3.61
N THR A 312 0.10 4.61 -2.83
CA THR A 312 -1.02 4.79 -1.88
C THR A 312 -1.21 3.59 -0.95
N GLY A 313 -0.11 3.07 -0.38
CA GLY A 313 -0.13 1.91 0.53
C GLY A 313 0.12 0.56 -0.15
N ASN A 314 -0.29 0.38 -1.40
CA ASN A 314 -0.16 -0.88 -2.13
C ASN A 314 1.21 -1.04 -2.84
N GLY A 315 2.31 -0.68 -2.16
CA GLY A 315 3.65 -0.65 -2.78
C GLY A 315 4.40 -1.98 -2.78
N VAL A 316 4.16 -2.89 -1.83
CA VAL A 316 5.00 -4.08 -1.64
C VAL A 316 4.98 -4.99 -2.88
N GLY A 317 3.81 -5.28 -3.42
CA GLY A 317 3.65 -6.03 -4.67
C GLY A 317 3.99 -5.17 -5.90
N SER A 318 3.44 -3.98 -6.00
CA SER A 318 3.43 -3.20 -7.25
C SER A 318 4.75 -2.46 -7.55
N THR A 319 5.67 -2.26 -6.57
CA THR A 319 6.93 -1.53 -6.83
C THR A 319 7.86 -2.23 -7.84
N ARG A 320 7.87 -3.56 -7.89
CA ARG A 320 8.64 -4.28 -8.92
C ARG A 320 8.10 -4.02 -10.33
N PHE A 321 6.77 -4.07 -10.49
CA PHE A 321 6.12 -3.69 -11.76
C PHE A 321 6.44 -2.24 -12.10
N GLY A 322 6.32 -1.33 -11.13
CA GLY A 322 6.65 0.09 -11.29
C GLY A 322 8.08 0.33 -11.75
N ALA A 323 9.04 -0.38 -11.17
CA ALA A 323 10.45 -0.28 -11.56
C ALA A 323 10.68 -0.79 -13.00
N ARG A 324 10.03 -1.88 -13.42
CA ARG A 324 10.14 -2.40 -14.79
C ARG A 324 9.59 -1.43 -15.83
N VAL A 325 8.43 -0.83 -15.54
CA VAL A 325 7.87 0.23 -16.39
C VAL A 325 8.83 1.41 -16.51
N MET A 326 9.36 1.86 -15.37
CA MET A 326 10.31 2.98 -15.33
C MET A 326 11.58 2.71 -16.16
N LEU A 327 12.11 1.49 -16.10
CA LEU A 327 13.26 1.07 -16.91
C LEU A 327 12.90 1.00 -18.40
N ASP A 328 11.75 0.42 -18.76
CA ASP A 328 11.27 0.39 -20.15
C ASP A 328 11.14 1.81 -20.72
N ILE A 329 10.62 2.76 -19.92
CA ILE A 329 10.51 4.19 -20.31
C ILE A 329 11.90 4.80 -20.54
N LEU A 330 12.84 4.60 -19.63
CA LEU A 330 14.21 5.10 -19.76
C LEU A 330 14.94 4.54 -20.98
N ASP A 331 14.66 3.28 -21.33
CA ASP A 331 15.27 2.61 -22.48
C ASP A 331 14.47 2.80 -23.78
N GLU A 332 13.42 3.64 -23.75
CA GLU A 332 12.53 3.93 -24.88
C GLU A 332 11.94 2.66 -25.49
N LYS A 333 11.78 1.62 -24.63
CA LYS A 333 11.30 0.31 -25.04
C LYS A 333 9.77 0.30 -25.02
N LYS A 334 9.17 0.06 -26.19
CA LYS A 334 7.76 -0.29 -26.28
C LYS A 334 7.55 -1.70 -25.73
N SER A 335 6.80 -1.81 -24.68
CA SER A 335 6.46 -3.07 -24.03
C SER A 335 4.97 -3.13 -23.75
N GLU A 336 4.45 -4.33 -23.50
CA GLU A 336 3.06 -4.50 -23.09
C GLU A 336 2.67 -3.59 -21.91
N ARG A 337 3.60 -3.35 -20.97
CA ARG A 337 3.40 -2.48 -19.81
C ARG A 337 3.30 -1.01 -20.17
N THR A 338 4.19 -0.53 -21.06
CA THR A 338 4.23 0.90 -21.44
C THR A 338 3.06 1.30 -22.34
N GLU A 339 2.35 0.33 -22.93
CA GLU A 339 1.19 0.59 -23.78
C GLU A 339 -0.14 0.69 -23.01
N LEU A 340 -0.16 0.31 -21.72
CA LEU A 340 -1.35 0.40 -20.88
C LEU A 340 -1.77 1.86 -20.64
N GLU A 341 -3.08 2.14 -20.73
CA GLU A 341 -3.64 3.42 -20.35
C GLU A 341 -3.43 3.70 -18.85
N PHE A 342 -3.46 2.66 -18.02
CA PHE A 342 -3.04 2.69 -16.62
C PHE A 342 -1.66 3.34 -16.43
N VAL A 343 -0.71 3.06 -17.30
CA VAL A 343 0.67 3.58 -17.24
C VAL A 343 0.78 4.96 -17.90
N LYS A 344 0.07 5.19 -19.00
CA LYS A 344 0.10 6.45 -19.76
C LYS A 344 -0.62 7.60 -19.06
N SER A 345 -1.67 7.29 -18.30
CA SER A 345 -2.48 8.30 -17.61
C SER A 345 -1.82 8.80 -16.33
N LYS A 346 -2.20 10.00 -15.91
CA LYS A 346 -1.77 10.61 -14.66
C LYS A 346 -2.95 10.86 -13.73
N PRO A 347 -2.76 10.83 -12.40
CA PRO A 347 -3.80 11.24 -11.46
C PRO A 347 -4.14 12.73 -11.63
N ARG A 348 -5.25 13.15 -11.09
CA ARG A 348 -5.52 14.59 -10.94
C ARG A 348 -4.61 15.19 -9.88
N PRO A 349 -4.10 16.41 -10.07
CA PRO A 349 -3.28 17.07 -9.05
C PRO A 349 -4.14 17.51 -7.87
N PHE A 350 -3.57 17.45 -6.68
CA PHE A 350 -4.19 18.06 -5.50
C PHE A 350 -4.17 19.58 -5.60
N PRO A 351 -5.21 20.27 -5.12
CA PRO A 351 -5.22 21.73 -5.08
C PRO A 351 -4.13 22.25 -4.12
N PRO A 352 -3.77 23.54 -4.23
CA PRO A 352 -2.88 24.17 -3.26
C PRO A 352 -3.55 24.29 -1.88
N GLU A 353 -2.74 24.55 -0.84
CA GLU A 353 -3.28 24.91 0.47
C GLU A 353 -4.01 26.27 0.39
N PRO A 354 -5.08 26.48 1.17
CA PRO A 354 -5.66 25.59 2.20
C PRO A 354 -6.63 24.53 1.66
N LEU A 355 -7.02 24.60 0.37
CA LEU A 355 -8.05 23.73 -0.21
C LEU A 355 -7.67 22.25 -0.14
N ARG A 356 -6.38 21.93 -0.26
CA ARG A 356 -5.88 20.56 -0.08
C ARG A 356 -6.21 19.99 1.29
N SER A 357 -5.83 20.70 2.35
CA SER A 357 -6.10 20.27 3.72
C SER A 357 -7.59 20.16 4.02
N ILE A 358 -8.39 21.10 3.54
CA ILE A 358 -9.85 21.08 3.69
C ILE A 358 -10.41 19.84 2.98
N GLY A 359 -10.06 19.64 1.71
CA GLY A 359 -10.55 18.52 0.91
C GLY A 359 -10.20 17.16 1.53
N ILE A 360 -8.93 16.94 1.87
CA ILE A 360 -8.47 15.67 2.46
C ILE A 360 -9.15 15.40 3.82
N ASN A 361 -9.23 16.39 4.71
CA ASN A 361 -9.86 16.18 6.01
C ASN A 361 -11.37 16.00 5.90
N LEU A 362 -12.04 16.69 4.97
CA LEU A 362 -13.47 16.51 4.73
C LEU A 362 -13.75 15.13 4.14
N SER A 363 -12.92 14.63 3.20
CA SER A 363 -13.03 13.28 2.66
C SER A 363 -12.85 12.23 3.76
N ARG A 364 -11.80 12.33 4.57
CA ARG A 364 -11.56 11.43 5.70
C ARG A 364 -12.72 11.41 6.69
N TRP A 365 -13.25 12.58 7.04
CA TRP A 365 -14.42 12.68 7.92
C TRP A 365 -15.67 12.05 7.28
N SER A 366 -15.87 12.28 5.97
CA SER A 366 -17.02 11.74 5.24
C SER A 366 -16.98 10.21 5.14
N LEU A 367 -15.80 9.63 4.91
CA LEU A 367 -15.58 8.17 4.91
C LEU A 367 -15.89 7.57 6.29
N ALA A 368 -15.38 8.20 7.37
CA ALA A 368 -15.72 7.77 8.74
C ALA A 368 -17.21 7.88 9.07
N GLN A 369 -17.94 8.82 8.44
CA GLN A 369 -19.40 8.90 8.58
C GLN A 369 -20.10 7.82 7.75
N ALA A 370 -19.59 7.48 6.57
CA ALA A 370 -20.13 6.40 5.76
C ALA A 370 -20.03 5.05 6.50
N ASP A 371 -18.89 4.75 7.12
CA ASP A 371 -18.71 3.54 7.94
C ASP A 371 -19.75 3.45 9.08
N LYS A 372 -20.04 4.55 9.75
CA LYS A 372 -21.07 4.62 10.81
C LYS A 372 -22.51 4.58 10.29
N ASN A 373 -22.71 4.80 9.00
CA ASN A 373 -24.03 4.92 8.39
C ASN A 373 -24.28 3.85 7.31
N GLN A 374 -23.83 2.63 7.55
CA GLN A 374 -24.06 1.47 6.68
C GLN A 374 -23.54 1.71 5.25
N GLY A 375 -22.34 2.27 5.09
CA GLY A 375 -21.74 2.55 3.80
C GLY A 375 -22.33 3.73 3.04
N LYS A 376 -23.37 4.41 3.57
CA LYS A 376 -24.06 5.48 2.85
C LYS A 376 -23.22 6.74 2.70
N GLU A 377 -22.88 7.05 1.48
CA GLU A 377 -22.13 8.24 1.12
C GLU A 377 -22.93 9.53 1.29
N ASN A 378 -22.25 10.55 1.78
CA ASN A 378 -22.79 11.91 1.83
C ASN A 378 -22.60 12.65 0.50
N LEU A 379 -23.13 13.87 0.40
CA LEU A 379 -23.04 14.69 -0.82
C LEU A 379 -21.59 15.00 -1.25
N TRP A 380 -20.64 15.03 -0.30
CA TRP A 380 -19.24 15.29 -0.59
C TRP A 380 -18.61 14.10 -1.32
N LEU A 381 -18.76 12.88 -0.82
CA LEU A 381 -18.22 11.69 -1.46
C LEU A 381 -18.83 11.50 -2.87
N LYS A 382 -20.15 11.63 -3.01
CA LYS A 382 -20.82 11.60 -4.32
C LYS A 382 -20.30 12.64 -5.30
N ALA A 383 -19.98 13.85 -4.82
CA ALA A 383 -19.37 14.87 -5.66
C ALA A 383 -17.95 14.49 -6.06
N MET A 384 -17.14 13.90 -5.12
CA MET A 384 -15.79 13.44 -5.43
C MET A 384 -15.82 12.33 -6.51
N ASP A 385 -16.79 11.40 -6.47
CA ASP A 385 -16.96 10.35 -7.48
C ASP A 385 -17.26 10.93 -8.86
N LEU A 386 -18.14 11.91 -8.95
CA LEU A 386 -18.43 12.60 -10.22
C LEU A 386 -17.18 13.25 -10.83
N PHE A 387 -16.24 13.66 -10.02
CA PHE A 387 -14.94 14.20 -10.47
C PHE A 387 -13.87 13.12 -10.69
N GLY A 388 -14.20 11.83 -10.55
CA GLY A 388 -13.24 10.73 -10.65
C GLY A 388 -12.17 10.75 -9.54
N LEU A 389 -12.54 11.26 -8.38
CA LEU A 389 -11.74 11.33 -7.16
C LEU A 389 -12.31 10.40 -6.07
N GLY A 390 -13.18 9.46 -6.47
CA GLY A 390 -13.81 8.49 -5.59
C GLY A 390 -12.80 7.59 -4.88
N PHE A 391 -13.24 7.02 -3.77
CA PHE A 391 -12.45 6.15 -2.88
C PHE A 391 -12.91 4.69 -3.05
N ASP A 392 -12.94 4.19 -4.29
CA ASP A 392 -13.24 2.80 -4.58
C ASP A 392 -12.03 1.93 -4.23
N SER A 393 -11.91 1.49 -3.00
CA SER A 393 -10.83 0.59 -2.54
C SER A 393 -11.38 -0.78 -2.17
#